data_03db9dd649383f7404e95590eb1ad12c
#
_entry.id   03db9dd649383f7404e95590eb1ad12c
#
_cell.length_a   1.000
_cell.length_b   1.000
_cell.length_c   1.000
_cell.angle_alpha   90.00
_cell.angle_beta   90.00
_cell.angle_gamma   90.00
#
_symmetry.space_group_name_H-M   'P 1'
#
loop_
_entity.id
_entity.type
_entity.pdbx_description
1 polymer ?
#
loop_
_entity_poly.entity_id
_entity_poly.type
_entity_poly.pdbx_seq_one_letter_code
_entity_poly.pdbx_strand_id
1 'polypeptide(L)'
;MCFQKEGFSITVGRNSFSNEKMVLEHPHRDCLWMHATAAAGSHLILCLNGKSSPGDQVLQYAASLAIKFSHSESSTVSVSLLRDVFKPDNAGPGIWKTKRPILVEVAA
;
A
#
# COMPACT_ATOMS: atom_id res chain seq x y z
N MET A 1 9.98 -3.02 -5.98
CA MET A 1 10.04 -2.00 -7.03
C MET A 1 9.75 -0.64 -6.46
N CYS A 2 10.41 0.38 -6.98
CA CYS A 2 10.25 1.74 -6.49
C CYS A 2 9.83 2.67 -7.62
N PHE A 3 8.89 3.55 -7.30
CA PHE A 3 8.38 4.56 -8.22
C PHE A 3 8.38 5.91 -7.51
N GLN A 4 8.32 6.98 -8.29
CA GLN A 4 8.14 8.31 -7.73
C GLN A 4 7.08 9.07 -8.51
N LYS A 5 6.30 9.87 -7.79
CA LYS A 5 5.26 10.70 -8.38
C LYS A 5 5.14 11.98 -7.57
N GLU A 6 5.41 13.13 -8.19
CA GLU A 6 5.28 14.44 -7.57
C GLU A 6 6.00 14.56 -6.21
N GLY A 7 7.18 13.97 -6.11
CA GLY A 7 7.98 14.02 -4.89
C GLY A 7 7.63 12.97 -3.85
N PHE A 8 6.63 12.13 -4.10
CA PHE A 8 6.30 11.02 -3.21
C PHE A 8 7.01 9.75 -3.66
N SER A 9 7.50 8.96 -2.71
CA SER A 9 8.16 7.70 -2.99
C SER A 9 7.19 6.55 -2.82
N ILE A 10 7.13 5.65 -3.80
CA ILE A 10 6.22 4.52 -3.81
C ILE A 10 7.02 3.23 -3.91
N THR A 11 6.82 2.32 -2.97
CA THR A 11 7.49 1.02 -2.96
C THR A 11 6.45 -0.07 -3.07
N VAL A 12 6.66 -1.02 -3.97
CA VAL A 12 5.72 -2.13 -4.21
C VAL A 12 6.42 -3.44 -3.90
N GLY A 13 5.82 -4.22 -2.98
CA GLY A 13 6.26 -5.59 -2.72
C GLY A 13 5.48 -6.53 -3.64
N ARG A 14 6.16 -7.53 -4.21
CA ARG A 14 5.58 -8.36 -5.27
C ARG A 14 5.22 -9.77 -4.83
N ASN A 15 5.64 -10.18 -3.66
CA ASN A 15 5.32 -11.52 -3.12
C ASN A 15 5.29 -11.44 -1.60
N SER A 16 4.92 -12.54 -0.95
CA SER A 16 4.76 -12.54 0.50
C SER A 16 6.03 -12.16 1.25
N PHE A 17 7.19 -12.57 0.76
CA PHE A 17 8.45 -12.26 1.44
C PHE A 17 8.85 -10.80 1.26
N SER A 18 8.73 -10.25 0.06
CA SER A 18 9.03 -8.85 -0.16
C SER A 18 8.02 -7.93 0.51
N ASN A 19 6.74 -8.33 0.57
CA ASN A 19 5.73 -7.58 1.33
C ASN A 19 6.09 -7.55 2.81
N GLU A 20 6.47 -8.68 3.38
CA GLU A 20 6.86 -8.76 4.79
C GLU A 20 8.05 -7.86 5.08
N LYS A 21 9.10 -7.99 4.28
CA LYS A 21 10.30 -7.19 4.43
C LYS A 21 10.01 -5.70 4.34
N MET A 22 9.20 -5.31 3.37
CA MET A 22 8.86 -3.92 3.14
C MET A 22 8.14 -3.30 4.34
N VAL A 23 7.15 -4.00 4.90
CA VAL A 23 6.41 -3.49 6.06
C VAL A 23 7.30 -3.40 7.28
N LEU A 24 8.16 -4.40 7.50
CA LEU A 24 9.06 -4.42 8.66
C LEU A 24 10.14 -3.34 8.60
N GLU A 25 10.65 -3.05 7.43
CA GLU A 25 11.79 -2.14 7.27
C GLU A 25 11.42 -0.67 7.12
N HIS A 26 10.18 -0.36 6.74
CA HIS A 26 9.79 1.03 6.55
C HIS A 26 9.51 1.72 7.88
N PRO A 27 9.89 3.00 8.02
CA PRO A 27 9.48 3.77 9.19
C PRO A 27 7.96 3.96 9.15
N HIS A 28 7.32 3.86 10.30
CA HIS A 28 5.86 3.87 10.40
C HIS A 28 5.26 5.27 10.45
N ARG A 29 6.04 6.32 10.23
CA ARG A 29 5.51 7.68 10.15
C ARG A 29 5.59 8.17 8.72
N ASP A 30 4.65 9.04 8.36
CA ASP A 30 4.58 9.69 7.06
C ASP A 30 4.53 8.70 5.90
N CYS A 31 3.92 7.53 6.13
CA CYS A 31 3.72 6.54 5.07
C CYS A 31 2.30 6.02 5.09
N LEU A 32 1.78 5.78 3.89
CA LEU A 32 0.49 5.12 3.69
C LEU A 32 0.74 3.70 3.19
N TRP A 33 -0.10 2.77 3.63
CA TRP A 33 -0.10 1.39 3.17
C TRP A 33 -1.31 1.16 2.31
N MET A 34 -1.13 0.50 1.17
CA MET A 34 -2.21 0.21 0.23
C MET A 34 -2.22 -1.25 -0.16
N HIS A 35 -3.41 -1.78 -0.35
CA HIS A 35 -3.61 -3.16 -0.76
C HIS A 35 -4.90 -3.26 -1.57
N ALA A 36 -4.83 -3.88 -2.74
CA ALA A 36 -6.02 -4.11 -3.55
C ALA A 36 -6.96 -5.07 -2.81
N THR A 37 -8.24 -4.72 -2.74
CA THR A 37 -9.22 -5.60 -2.11
C THR A 37 -9.47 -6.83 -2.98
N ALA A 38 -9.99 -7.89 -2.38
CA ALA A 38 -10.34 -9.13 -3.07
C ALA A 38 -9.14 -9.80 -3.77
N ALA A 39 -7.91 -9.49 -3.37
CA ALA A 39 -6.73 -10.13 -3.92
C ALA A 39 -5.68 -10.32 -2.84
N ALA A 40 -5.02 -11.46 -2.83
CA ALA A 40 -3.83 -11.69 -2.04
C ALA A 40 -2.65 -11.30 -2.93
N GLY A 41 -2.23 -10.06 -2.87
CA GLY A 41 -1.27 -9.58 -3.83
C GLY A 41 -0.25 -8.64 -3.24
N SER A 42 0.21 -7.72 -4.06
CA SER A 42 1.26 -6.79 -3.69
C SER A 42 0.77 -5.78 -2.69
N HIS A 43 1.57 -5.55 -1.66
CA HIS A 43 1.40 -4.40 -0.78
C HIS A 43 2.14 -3.22 -1.38
N LEU A 44 1.67 -2.02 -1.08
CA LEU A 44 2.29 -0.79 -1.56
C LEU A 44 2.45 0.17 -0.40
N ILE A 45 3.60 0.81 -0.32
CA ILE A 45 3.85 1.85 0.67
C ILE A 45 4.16 3.16 -0.06
N LEU A 46 3.37 4.18 0.25
CA LEU A 46 3.54 5.53 -0.27
C LEU A 46 4.09 6.41 0.84
N CYS A 47 5.32 6.87 0.68
CA CYS A 47 5.96 7.72 1.68
C CYS A 47 5.77 9.19 1.33
N LEU A 48 5.31 9.96 2.30
CA LEU A 48 4.97 11.36 2.10
C LEU A 48 6.20 12.27 2.04
N ASN A 49 7.35 11.80 2.53
CA ASN A 49 8.63 12.54 2.46
C ASN A 49 8.52 13.96 3.04
N GLY A 50 7.82 14.08 4.17
CA GLY A 50 7.65 15.37 4.83
C GLY A 50 6.56 16.26 4.24
N LYS A 51 5.89 15.83 3.19
CA LYS A 51 4.77 16.57 2.61
C LYS A 51 3.49 16.29 3.39
N SER A 52 2.50 17.18 3.27
CA SER A 52 1.28 17.08 4.09
C SER A 52 0.43 15.88 3.71
N SER A 53 -0.08 15.81 2.52
CA SER A 53 -0.81 14.64 2.05
C SER A 53 -0.76 14.61 0.54
N PRO A 54 -0.87 13.41 -0.05
CA PRO A 54 -0.91 13.31 -1.50
C PRO A 54 -2.25 13.83 -2.02
N GLY A 55 -2.23 14.46 -3.17
CA GLY A 55 -3.46 14.83 -3.86
C GLY A 55 -4.10 13.62 -4.52
N ASP A 56 -5.28 13.84 -5.09
CA ASP A 56 -6.03 12.75 -5.72
C ASP A 56 -5.25 12.06 -6.84
N GLN A 57 -4.47 12.83 -7.61
CA GLN A 57 -3.69 12.27 -8.70
C GLN A 57 -2.64 11.28 -8.21
N VAL A 58 -1.96 11.60 -7.11
CA VAL A 58 -0.95 10.71 -6.54
C VAL A 58 -1.61 9.47 -5.95
N LEU A 59 -2.72 9.64 -5.23
CA LEU A 59 -3.47 8.51 -4.66
C LEU A 59 -3.97 7.58 -5.76
N GLN A 60 -4.54 8.12 -6.82
CA GLN A 60 -5.03 7.33 -7.94
C GLN A 60 -3.90 6.59 -8.65
N TYR A 61 -2.77 7.24 -8.84
CA TYR A 61 -1.60 6.61 -9.45
C TYR A 61 -1.11 5.44 -8.59
N ALA A 62 -0.93 5.65 -7.30
CA ALA A 62 -0.47 4.60 -6.39
C ALA A 62 -1.48 3.46 -6.31
N ALA A 63 -2.76 3.77 -6.21
CA ALA A 63 -3.81 2.74 -6.16
C ALA A 63 -3.83 1.91 -7.45
N SER A 64 -3.64 2.54 -8.60
CA SER A 64 -3.59 1.81 -9.87
C SER A 64 -2.41 0.85 -9.92
N LEU A 65 -1.26 1.23 -9.33
CA LEU A 65 -0.12 0.33 -9.23
C LEU A 65 -0.43 -0.86 -8.32
N ALA A 66 -1.12 -0.63 -7.20
CA ALA A 66 -1.50 -1.71 -6.29
C ALA A 66 -2.38 -2.73 -7.01
N ILE A 67 -3.32 -2.28 -7.82
CA ILE A 67 -4.19 -3.17 -8.60
C ILE A 67 -3.39 -3.90 -9.67
N LYS A 68 -2.57 -3.17 -10.41
CA LYS A 68 -1.78 -3.72 -11.50
C LYS A 68 -0.88 -4.86 -11.01
N PHE A 69 -0.13 -4.63 -9.93
CA PHE A 69 0.83 -5.62 -9.45
C PHE A 69 0.19 -6.73 -8.63
N SER A 70 -1.05 -6.55 -8.18
CA SER A 70 -1.82 -7.60 -7.53
C SER A 70 -2.62 -8.45 -8.52
N HIS A 71 -2.68 -8.05 -9.78
CA HIS A 71 -3.54 -8.69 -10.78
C HIS A 71 -4.98 -8.78 -10.32
N SER A 72 -5.43 -7.75 -9.60
CA SER A 72 -6.77 -7.72 -9.04
C SER A 72 -7.79 -7.34 -10.11
N GLU A 73 -8.95 -7.99 -10.07
CA GLU A 73 -10.08 -7.59 -10.91
C GLU A 73 -10.92 -6.51 -10.24
N SER A 74 -10.70 -6.26 -8.95
CA SER A 74 -11.36 -5.19 -8.23
C SER A 74 -10.76 -3.85 -8.59
N SER A 75 -11.58 -2.80 -8.60
CA SER A 75 -11.10 -1.43 -8.75
C SER A 75 -10.93 -0.72 -7.41
N THR A 76 -11.11 -1.43 -6.30
CA THR A 76 -11.06 -0.86 -4.96
C THR A 76 -9.76 -1.20 -4.26
N VAL A 77 -9.14 -0.18 -3.65
CA VAL A 77 -7.89 -0.33 -2.91
C VAL A 77 -8.12 0.12 -1.48
N SER A 78 -7.66 -0.68 -0.52
CA SER A 78 -7.66 -0.33 0.89
C SER A 78 -6.44 0.54 1.18
N VAL A 79 -6.65 1.69 1.81
CA VAL A 79 -5.59 2.65 2.14
C VAL A 79 -5.64 2.94 3.63
N SER A 80 -4.49 2.91 4.29
CA SER A 80 -4.41 3.27 5.69
C SER A 80 -3.04 3.86 6.01
N LEU A 81 -2.91 4.43 7.21
CA LEU A 81 -1.60 4.81 7.72
C LEU A 81 -0.80 3.53 7.99
N LEU A 82 0.47 3.53 7.63
CA LEU A 82 1.32 2.35 7.85
C LEU A 82 1.37 1.98 9.35
N ARG A 83 1.32 2.97 10.23
CA ARG A 83 1.34 2.72 11.68
C ARG A 83 0.09 1.98 12.19
N ASP A 84 -0.99 1.95 11.41
CA ASP A 84 -2.20 1.21 11.76
C ASP A 84 -2.20 -0.22 11.25
N VAL A 85 -1.15 -0.61 10.53
CA VAL A 85 -1.01 -1.96 9.97
C VAL A 85 -0.41 -2.87 11.03
N PHE A 86 -0.97 -4.05 11.21
CA PHE A 86 -0.51 -5.00 12.21
C PHE A 86 -0.54 -6.42 11.64
N LYS A 87 0.24 -7.28 12.27
CA LYS A 87 0.31 -8.69 11.89
C LYS A 87 -0.65 -9.48 12.77
N PRO A 88 -1.66 -10.16 12.20
CA PRO A 88 -2.54 -11.00 12.99
C PRO A 88 -1.77 -12.15 13.65
N ASP A 89 -2.30 -12.65 14.78
CA ASP A 89 -1.70 -13.78 15.46
C ASP A 89 -1.61 -14.99 14.53
N ASN A 90 -0.47 -15.66 14.54
CA ASN A 90 -0.21 -16.86 13.73
C ASN A 90 -0.29 -16.63 12.23
N ALA A 91 -0.17 -15.39 11.79
CA ALA A 91 -0.16 -15.07 10.36
C ALA A 91 1.20 -15.40 9.76
N GLY A 92 1.19 -15.93 8.54
CA GLY A 92 2.40 -16.20 7.78
C GLY A 92 3.02 -14.94 7.19
N PRO A 93 4.14 -15.11 6.43
CA PRO A 93 4.78 -13.96 5.79
C PRO A 93 3.84 -13.23 4.84
N GLY A 94 3.92 -11.90 4.85
CA GLY A 94 3.15 -11.07 3.94
C GLY A 94 1.68 -10.90 4.28
N ILE A 95 1.22 -11.46 5.39
CA ILE A 95 -0.18 -11.33 5.80
C ILE A 95 -0.29 -10.24 6.86
N TRP A 96 -0.88 -9.12 6.46
CA TRP A 96 -1.05 -7.95 7.32
C TRP A 96 -2.48 -7.45 7.25
N LYS A 97 -2.94 -6.83 8.34
CA LYS A 97 -4.24 -6.20 8.43
C LYS A 97 -4.09 -4.77 8.89
N THR A 98 -5.14 -3.98 8.72
CA THR A 98 -5.13 -2.59 9.16
C THR A 98 -6.36 -2.30 10.02
N LYS A 99 -6.19 -1.35 10.95
CA LYS A 99 -7.25 -1.00 11.91
C LYS A 99 -8.30 -0.07 11.33
N ARG A 100 -7.91 0.83 10.43
CA ARG A 100 -8.79 1.91 9.95
C ARG A 100 -8.60 2.15 8.46
N PRO A 101 -9.00 1.19 7.62
CA PRO A 101 -8.81 1.38 6.19
C PRO A 101 -9.83 2.37 5.62
N ILE A 102 -9.37 3.12 4.62
CA ILE A 102 -10.22 3.91 3.75
C ILE A 102 -10.21 3.21 2.40
N LEU A 103 -11.38 3.08 1.78
CA LEU A 103 -11.47 2.45 0.47
C LEU A 103 -11.40 3.51 -0.61
N VAL A 104 -10.54 3.28 -1.59
CA VAL A 104 -10.36 4.19 -2.73
C VAL A 104 -10.71 3.44 -4.01
N GLU A 105 -11.64 4.02 -4.78
CA GLU A 105 -11.96 3.49 -6.11
C GLU A 105 -10.98 4.04 -7.12
N VAL A 106 -10.43 3.15 -7.94
CA VAL A 106 -9.53 3.55 -9.01
C VAL A 106 -10.36 3.86 -10.25
N ALA A 107 -10.17 5.06 -10.79
CA ALA A 107 -10.86 5.48 -11.99
C ALA A 107 -10.38 4.66 -13.18
N ALA A 108 -11.33 4.33 -14.03
CA ALA A 108 -11.03 3.56 -15.25
C ALA A 108 -10.22 4.41 -16.25
#